data_af2434d533c1751da423c23845ff0784
#
_entry.id   af2434d533c1751da423c23845ff0784
#
_cell.length_a   1.000
_cell.length_b   1.000
_cell.length_c   1.000
_cell.angle_alpha   90.00
_cell.angle_beta   90.00
_cell.angle_gamma   90.00
#
_symmetry.space_group_name_H-M   'P 1'
#
loop_
_entity.id
_entity.type
_entity.pdbx_description
1 polymer ?
#
loop_
_entity_poly.entity_id
_entity_poly.type
_entity_poly.pdbx_seq_one_letter_code
_entity_poly.pdbx_strand_id
1 'polypeptide(L)'
;SLKSYLNREQYGDRPLFYGAYYSSEPKLVSDGQYCRPMVTEGEKVWGMKEKTSADEKDEYIVTDVKSKVQYDSKFKTIFPRMHSSTGEHPRIYESWVNIKGKKVTYDQCGYKRNITIPTFGENLEFFFKYQLNYMYWRYFMWNFSGRQNDIQGHGEITNDYWH
;
A
#
# COMPACT_ATOMS: atom_id res chain seq x y z
N SER A 1 -3.51 19.74 10.57
CA SER A 1 -2.29 20.19 11.27
C SER A 1 -1.07 19.85 10.40
N LEU A 2 -0.06 20.74 10.37
CA LEU A 2 1.19 20.57 9.62
C LEU A 2 1.88 19.25 10.02
N LYS A 3 1.78 18.87 11.27
CA LYS A 3 2.35 17.63 11.83
C LYS A 3 1.70 16.36 11.23
N SER A 4 0.39 16.36 11.05
CA SER A 4 -0.35 15.28 10.41
C SER A 4 0.05 15.13 8.93
N TYR A 5 0.29 16.24 8.26
CA TYR A 5 0.80 16.26 6.89
C TYR A 5 2.24 15.71 6.79
N LEU A 6 3.12 16.12 7.69
CA LEU A 6 4.51 15.65 7.75
C LEU A 6 4.60 14.16 8.11
N ASN A 7 3.72 13.67 8.98
CA ASN A 7 3.66 12.26 9.35
C ASN A 7 2.99 11.38 8.28
N ARG A 8 2.55 11.95 7.17
CA ARG A 8 1.85 11.22 6.09
C ARG A 8 0.63 10.40 6.55
N GLU A 9 -0.02 10.79 7.62
CA GLU A 9 -1.18 10.09 8.17
C GLU A 9 -2.30 9.92 7.14
N GLN A 10 -2.43 10.87 6.21
CA GLN A 10 -3.43 10.85 5.14
C GLN A 10 -3.13 9.81 4.04
N TYR A 11 -1.89 9.36 3.90
CA TYR A 11 -1.47 8.48 2.82
C TYR A 11 -1.38 7.01 3.23
N GLY A 12 -1.68 6.69 4.49
CA GLY A 12 -1.59 5.34 5.05
C GLY A 12 -0.15 4.80 5.14
N ASP A 13 -0.02 3.60 5.69
CA ASP A 13 1.27 2.91 5.85
C ASP A 13 1.73 2.26 4.54
N ARG A 14 2.18 3.07 3.58
CA ARG A 14 2.72 2.55 2.33
C ARG A 14 4.22 2.30 2.46
N PRO A 15 4.69 1.07 2.25
CA PRO A 15 6.11 0.78 2.29
C PRO A 15 6.80 1.45 1.09
N LEU A 16 7.74 2.38 1.36
CA LEU A 16 8.45 3.10 0.30
C LEU A 16 9.65 2.32 -0.23
N PHE A 17 10.47 1.78 0.67
CA PHE A 17 11.76 1.18 0.33
C PHE A 17 11.78 -0.33 0.45
N TYR A 18 11.08 -0.90 1.42
CA TYR A 18 11.07 -2.33 1.67
C TYR A 18 9.72 -2.79 2.22
N GLY A 19 9.10 -3.77 1.60
CA GLY A 19 7.78 -4.25 2.02
C GLY A 19 7.31 -5.47 1.27
N ALA A 20 6.16 -5.99 1.68
CA ALA A 20 5.53 -7.16 1.10
C ALA A 20 4.81 -6.84 -0.21
N TYR A 21 4.65 -7.83 -1.07
CA TYR A 21 3.77 -7.77 -2.23
C TYR A 21 2.30 -7.94 -1.82
N TYR A 22 1.39 -7.55 -2.68
CA TYR A 22 -0.06 -7.66 -2.45
C TYR A 22 -0.55 -9.09 -2.23
N SER A 23 0.11 -10.07 -2.85
CA SER A 23 -0.21 -11.50 -2.72
C SER A 23 0.56 -12.20 -1.59
N SER A 24 1.28 -11.45 -0.76
CA SER A 24 2.07 -12.02 0.33
C SER A 24 1.20 -12.46 1.49
N GLU A 25 1.59 -13.56 2.12
CA GLU A 25 0.92 -14.07 3.32
C GLU A 25 1.67 -13.68 4.58
N PRO A 26 0.95 -13.35 5.66
CA PRO A 26 1.54 -13.00 6.93
C PRO A 26 2.28 -14.17 7.57
N LYS A 27 3.31 -13.86 8.35
CA LYS A 27 3.95 -14.83 9.20
C LYS A 27 3.00 -15.22 10.33
N LEU A 28 2.79 -16.53 10.52
CA LEU A 28 1.94 -17.05 11.58
C LEU A 28 2.77 -17.47 12.80
N VAL A 29 2.18 -17.28 13.96
CA VAL A 29 2.69 -17.81 15.22
C VAL A 29 1.65 -18.74 15.80
N SER A 30 2.09 -19.94 16.20
CA SER A 30 1.23 -20.90 16.90
C SER A 30 1.13 -20.53 18.37
N ASP A 31 -0.09 -20.33 18.82
CA ASP A 31 -0.43 -20.10 20.24
C ASP A 31 -1.21 -21.32 20.76
N GLY A 32 -0.49 -22.46 20.79
CA GLY A 32 -1.05 -23.75 21.18
C GLY A 32 -2.06 -24.31 20.20
N GLN A 33 -3.30 -23.91 20.25
CA GLN A 33 -4.40 -24.45 19.45
C GLN A 33 -4.72 -23.64 18.20
N TYR A 34 -4.33 -22.36 18.15
CA TYR A 34 -4.66 -21.44 17.08
C TYR A 34 -3.42 -20.81 16.48
N CYS A 35 -3.47 -20.59 15.17
CA CYS A 35 -2.44 -19.84 14.46
C CYS A 35 -2.94 -18.41 14.22
N ARG A 36 -2.15 -17.45 14.67
CA ARG A 36 -2.44 -16.02 14.52
C ARG A 36 -1.36 -15.33 13.70
N PRO A 37 -1.70 -14.29 12.94
CA PRO A 37 -0.70 -13.46 12.29
C PRO A 37 0.25 -12.86 13.34
N MET A 38 1.53 -12.93 13.07
CA MET A 38 2.53 -12.27 13.90
C MET A 38 2.41 -10.76 13.70
N VAL A 39 2.06 -10.08 14.79
CA VAL A 39 1.88 -8.64 14.80
C VAL A 39 2.94 -8.03 15.69
N THR A 40 3.52 -6.93 15.25
CA THR A 40 4.43 -6.10 16.05
C THR A 40 3.82 -4.74 16.30
N GLU A 41 4.17 -4.14 17.41
CA GLU A 41 3.84 -2.76 17.68
C GLU A 41 4.48 -1.86 16.61
N GLY A 42 3.66 -1.03 16.01
CA GLY A 42 4.06 -0.04 15.03
C GLY A 42 4.17 1.36 15.62
N GLU A 43 3.80 2.35 14.84
CA GLU A 43 3.85 3.74 15.26
C GLU A 43 2.76 4.06 16.27
N LYS A 44 3.13 4.85 17.29
CA LYS A 44 2.18 5.38 18.27
C LYS A 44 1.37 6.50 17.63
N VAL A 45 0.04 6.40 17.73
CA VAL A 45 -0.88 7.46 17.32
C VAL A 45 -1.03 8.42 18.49
N TRP A 46 -0.73 9.68 18.25
CA TRP A 46 -0.81 10.72 19.25
C TRP A 46 -2.10 11.52 19.04
N GLY A 47 -2.95 11.54 20.02
CA GLY A 47 -4.13 12.39 20.07
C GLY A 47 -3.96 13.55 21.05
N MET A 48 -4.79 14.56 20.90
CA MET A 48 -4.84 15.64 21.85
C MET A 48 -5.75 15.23 23.00
N LYS A 49 -5.28 15.38 24.23
CA LYS A 49 -6.10 15.15 25.42
C LYS A 49 -7.24 16.15 25.45
N GLU A 50 -8.45 15.68 25.74
CA GLU A 50 -9.58 16.59 25.93
C GLU A 50 -9.35 17.47 27.16
N LYS A 51 -9.49 18.78 26.99
CA LYS A 51 -9.34 19.74 28.07
C LYS A 51 -10.54 19.71 29.00
N THR A 52 -10.28 19.65 30.27
CA THR A 52 -11.31 19.74 31.32
C THR A 52 -11.55 21.21 31.70
N SER A 53 -10.59 22.11 31.46
CA SER A 53 -10.67 23.54 31.72
C SER A 53 -10.05 24.35 30.60
N ALA A 54 -10.53 25.61 30.42
CA ALA A 54 -10.04 26.52 29.38
C ALA A 54 -8.57 26.93 29.57
N ASP A 55 -8.05 26.89 30.78
CA ASP A 55 -6.67 27.26 31.12
C ASP A 55 -5.68 26.10 31.01
N GLU A 56 -6.15 24.87 30.72
CA GLU A 56 -5.31 23.70 30.58
C GLU A 56 -4.48 23.74 29.28
N LYS A 57 -3.18 23.49 29.36
CA LYS A 57 -2.29 23.43 28.20
C LYS A 57 -2.61 22.21 27.33
N ASP A 58 -2.39 22.35 26.03
CA ASP A 58 -2.51 21.24 25.10
C ASP A 58 -1.49 20.15 25.43
N GLU A 59 -1.97 18.98 25.76
CA GLU A 59 -1.17 17.79 26.05
C GLU A 59 -1.46 16.72 25.01
N TYR A 60 -0.40 16.15 24.43
CA TYR A 60 -0.52 15.02 23.51
C TYR A 60 -0.30 13.72 24.26
N ILE A 61 -1.29 12.85 24.17
CA ILE A 61 -1.24 11.50 24.76
C ILE A 61 -1.25 10.46 23.64
N VAL A 62 -0.67 9.29 23.91
CA VAL A 62 -0.78 8.15 23.00
C VAL A 62 -2.20 7.61 23.10
N THR A 63 -2.98 7.76 22.03
CA THR A 63 -4.36 7.32 21.96
C THR A 63 -4.48 5.92 21.39
N ASP A 64 -3.55 5.51 20.54
CA ASP A 64 -3.55 4.20 19.90
C ASP A 64 -2.14 3.78 19.49
N VAL A 65 -1.94 2.49 19.25
CA VAL A 65 -0.70 1.95 18.71
C VAL A 65 -1.04 1.14 17.47
N LYS A 66 -0.60 1.61 16.31
CA LYS A 66 -0.80 0.87 15.06
C LYS A 66 -0.07 -0.47 15.14
N SER A 67 -0.76 -1.53 14.83
CA SER A 67 -0.15 -2.85 14.74
C SER A 67 0.30 -3.14 13.30
N LYS A 68 1.53 -3.65 13.15
CA LYS A 68 2.09 -4.05 11.84
C LYS A 68 2.17 -5.56 11.75
N VAL A 69 1.55 -6.11 10.72
CA VAL A 69 1.64 -7.54 10.40
C VAL A 69 3.03 -7.84 9.84
N GLN A 70 3.65 -8.90 10.34
CA GLN A 70 4.94 -9.34 9.85
C GLN A 70 4.82 -10.32 8.69
N TYR A 71 5.75 -10.22 7.74
CA TYR A 71 5.88 -11.10 6.59
C TYR A 71 7.30 -11.67 6.55
N ASP A 72 7.45 -12.90 6.04
CA ASP A 72 8.78 -13.47 5.80
C ASP A 72 9.53 -12.68 4.72
N SER A 73 10.86 -12.67 4.81
CA SER A 73 11.71 -11.95 3.85
C SER A 73 11.52 -12.41 2.39
N LYS A 74 11.16 -13.68 2.19
CA LYS A 74 10.88 -14.24 0.86
C LYS A 74 9.66 -13.61 0.16
N PHE A 75 8.75 -12.98 0.92
CA PHE A 75 7.57 -12.27 0.42
C PHE A 75 7.76 -10.77 0.33
N LYS A 76 8.95 -10.28 0.64
CA LYS A 76 9.27 -8.84 0.63
C LYS A 76 10.17 -8.49 -0.55
N THR A 77 10.07 -7.25 -0.98
CA THR A 77 10.91 -6.69 -2.05
C THR A 77 11.39 -5.29 -1.70
N ILE A 78 12.44 -4.89 -2.37
CA ILE A 78 12.89 -3.50 -2.38
C ILE A 78 11.96 -2.71 -3.30
N PHE A 79 11.60 -1.49 -2.91
CA PHE A 79 10.76 -0.59 -3.69
C PHE A 79 9.40 -1.22 -4.09
N PRO A 80 8.57 -1.65 -3.12
CA PRO A 80 7.32 -2.35 -3.39
C PRO A 80 6.26 -1.40 -3.96
N ARG A 81 5.96 -1.53 -5.25
CA ARG A 81 4.91 -0.76 -5.91
C ARG A 81 3.57 -1.49 -5.93
N MET A 82 3.61 -2.81 -6.03
CA MET A 82 2.44 -3.69 -5.95
C MET A 82 2.32 -4.27 -4.53
N HIS A 83 1.96 -3.45 -3.54
CA HIS A 83 1.92 -3.86 -2.12
C HIS A 83 0.51 -4.00 -1.54
N SER A 84 -0.48 -3.35 -2.11
CA SER A 84 -1.83 -3.29 -1.55
C SER A 84 -2.69 -4.45 -2.04
N SER A 85 -3.23 -5.22 -1.10
CA SER A 85 -4.23 -6.27 -1.36
C SER A 85 -5.67 -5.78 -1.23
N THR A 86 -5.89 -4.49 -0.96
CA THR A 86 -7.20 -3.92 -0.63
C THR A 86 -7.99 -3.58 -1.90
N GLY A 87 -9.27 -3.94 -1.92
CA GLY A 87 -10.22 -3.53 -2.96
C GLY A 87 -9.80 -3.96 -4.37
N GLU A 88 -9.82 -3.02 -5.31
CA GLU A 88 -9.55 -3.24 -6.74
C GLU A 88 -8.05 -3.23 -7.09
N HIS A 89 -7.15 -2.98 -6.13
CA HIS A 89 -5.73 -2.83 -6.43
C HIS A 89 -5.10 -4.06 -7.10
N PRO A 90 -5.38 -5.31 -6.69
CA PRO A 90 -4.84 -6.48 -7.38
C PRO A 90 -5.25 -6.54 -8.86
N ARG A 91 -6.50 -6.23 -9.18
CA ARG A 91 -7.01 -6.19 -10.57
C ARG A 91 -6.32 -5.12 -11.40
N ILE A 92 -6.05 -3.96 -10.80
CA ILE A 92 -5.28 -2.90 -11.46
C ILE A 92 -3.88 -3.39 -11.78
N TYR A 93 -3.19 -4.07 -10.86
CA TYR A 93 -1.86 -4.61 -11.12
C TYR A 93 -1.86 -5.59 -12.31
N GLU A 94 -2.82 -6.50 -12.34
CA GLU A 94 -2.98 -7.50 -13.40
C GLU A 94 -3.37 -6.89 -14.74
N SER A 95 -4.12 -5.79 -14.76
CA SER A 95 -4.50 -5.09 -15.99
C SER A 95 -3.34 -4.34 -16.65
N TRP A 96 -2.38 -3.87 -15.86
CA TRP A 96 -1.23 -3.11 -16.36
C TRP A 96 0.02 -3.95 -16.65
N VAL A 97 0.15 -5.09 -15.98
CA VAL A 97 1.32 -5.97 -16.09
C VAL A 97 0.87 -7.43 -16.21
N ASN A 98 1.44 -8.14 -17.17
CA ASN A 98 1.24 -9.58 -17.27
C ASN A 98 2.05 -10.31 -16.21
N ILE A 99 1.45 -10.50 -15.04
CA ILE A 99 2.11 -11.07 -13.88
C ILE A 99 2.21 -12.59 -14.04
N LYS A 100 3.39 -13.08 -14.39
CA LYS A 100 3.73 -14.51 -14.37
C LYS A 100 4.14 -14.95 -12.97
N GLY A 101 4.83 -14.05 -12.27
CA GLY A 101 5.22 -14.21 -10.89
C GLY A 101 6.24 -15.33 -10.64
N LYS A 102 6.65 -15.42 -9.37
CA LYS A 102 7.47 -16.50 -8.83
C LYS A 102 6.66 -17.30 -7.81
N LYS A 103 6.65 -18.62 -7.95
CA LYS A 103 6.02 -19.51 -6.97
C LYS A 103 6.91 -19.62 -5.73
N VAL A 104 6.35 -19.31 -4.59
CA VAL A 104 7.02 -19.39 -3.27
C VAL A 104 6.18 -20.28 -2.37
N THR A 105 6.82 -21.26 -1.76
CA THR A 105 6.14 -22.14 -0.82
C THR A 105 5.93 -21.42 0.51
N TYR A 106 4.68 -21.34 0.91
CA TYR A 106 4.25 -20.93 2.24
C TYR A 106 4.02 -22.20 3.07
N ASP A 107 4.77 -22.34 4.14
CA ASP A 107 4.68 -23.48 5.05
C ASP A 107 4.74 -22.97 6.49
N GLN A 108 3.58 -22.79 7.07
CA GLN A 108 3.44 -22.32 8.45
C GLN A 108 2.21 -22.92 9.10
N CYS A 109 2.32 -23.30 10.36
CA CYS A 109 1.21 -23.86 11.14
C CYS A 109 0.50 -25.05 10.49
N GLY A 110 1.21 -25.91 9.76
CA GLY A 110 0.61 -27.03 9.04
C GLY A 110 -0.08 -26.68 7.72
N TYR A 111 -0.18 -25.39 7.39
CA TYR A 111 -0.68 -24.95 6.10
C TYR A 111 0.48 -24.87 5.10
N LYS A 112 0.43 -25.73 4.10
CA LYS A 112 1.41 -25.77 3.02
C LYS A 112 0.73 -25.44 1.71
N ARG A 113 1.10 -24.30 1.10
CA ARG A 113 0.59 -23.92 -0.22
C ARG A 113 1.62 -23.14 -1.01
N ASN A 114 1.49 -23.18 -2.31
CA ASN A 114 2.33 -22.38 -3.20
C ASN A 114 1.60 -21.07 -3.51
N ILE A 115 2.27 -19.96 -3.25
CA ILE A 115 1.76 -18.61 -3.50
C ILE A 115 2.59 -18.04 -4.65
N THR A 116 1.90 -17.43 -5.60
CA THR A 116 2.56 -16.70 -6.68
C THR A 116 2.73 -15.23 -6.25
N ILE A 117 3.97 -14.80 -6.18
CA ILE A 117 4.31 -13.40 -5.90
C ILE A 117 4.91 -12.76 -7.15
N PRO A 118 4.64 -11.47 -7.40
CA PRO A 118 5.27 -10.76 -8.50
C PRO A 118 6.79 -10.80 -8.41
N THR A 119 7.44 -10.80 -9.54
CA THR A 119 8.90 -10.61 -9.61
C THR A 119 9.26 -9.13 -9.44
N PHE A 120 10.50 -8.87 -9.11
CA PHE A 120 10.99 -7.49 -9.04
C PHE A 120 10.89 -6.76 -10.40
N GLY A 121 11.11 -7.48 -11.50
CA GLY A 121 10.95 -6.93 -12.86
C GLY A 121 9.51 -6.49 -13.15
N GLU A 122 8.53 -7.33 -12.82
CA GLU A 122 7.10 -7.00 -12.98
C GLU A 122 6.69 -5.82 -12.08
N ASN A 123 7.25 -5.73 -10.87
CA ASN A 123 7.03 -4.61 -9.97
C ASN A 123 7.59 -3.28 -10.55
N LEU A 124 8.75 -3.31 -11.18
CA LEU A 124 9.30 -2.16 -11.90
C LEU A 124 8.51 -1.84 -13.18
N GLU A 125 8.06 -2.85 -13.91
CA GLU A 125 7.22 -2.66 -15.08
C GLU A 125 5.93 -1.91 -14.72
N PHE A 126 5.28 -2.29 -13.61
CA PHE A 126 4.13 -1.56 -13.09
C PHE A 126 4.47 -0.11 -12.73
N PHE A 127 5.61 0.12 -12.07
CA PHE A 127 6.06 1.48 -11.76
C PHE A 127 6.20 2.34 -13.01
N PHE A 128 6.88 1.83 -14.04
CA PHE A 128 7.12 2.61 -15.25
C PHE A 128 5.86 2.79 -16.10
N LYS A 129 5.07 1.75 -16.30
CA LYS A 129 3.87 1.81 -17.15
C LYS A 129 2.73 2.60 -16.49
N TYR A 130 2.41 2.28 -15.25
CA TYR A 130 1.27 2.88 -14.58
C TYR A 130 1.63 4.16 -13.83
N GLN A 131 2.58 4.08 -12.87
CA GLN A 131 2.84 5.22 -12.00
C GLN A 131 3.58 6.36 -12.71
N LEU A 132 4.61 6.05 -13.48
CA LEU A 132 5.37 7.07 -14.16
C LEU A 132 4.73 7.51 -15.48
N ASN A 133 4.45 6.58 -16.39
CA ASN A 133 3.92 6.93 -17.70
C ASN A 133 2.45 7.39 -17.61
N TYR A 134 1.55 6.54 -17.12
CA TYR A 134 0.13 6.89 -17.12
C TYR A 134 -0.20 7.98 -16.08
N MET A 135 0.12 7.77 -14.79
CA MET A 135 -0.29 8.71 -13.74
C MET A 135 0.50 10.01 -13.76
N TYR A 136 1.84 9.94 -13.80
CA TYR A 136 2.68 11.13 -13.74
C TYR A 136 2.59 11.97 -15.01
N TRP A 137 2.78 11.38 -16.21
CA TRP A 137 2.69 12.11 -17.46
C TRP A 137 1.31 12.67 -17.72
N ARG A 138 0.24 11.91 -17.41
CA ARG A 138 -1.12 12.42 -17.51
C ARG A 138 -1.34 13.64 -16.61
N TYR A 139 -0.88 13.59 -15.35
CA TYR A 139 -0.97 14.72 -14.43
C TYR A 139 -0.15 15.92 -14.93
N PHE A 140 1.07 15.67 -15.42
CA PHE A 140 1.92 16.69 -16.00
C PHE A 140 1.26 17.36 -17.21
N MET A 141 0.82 16.57 -18.18
CA MET A 141 0.14 17.09 -19.37
C MET A 141 -1.15 17.83 -19.03
N TRP A 142 -1.90 17.34 -18.08
CA TRP A 142 -3.12 18.02 -17.62
C TRP A 142 -2.84 19.42 -17.05
N ASN A 143 -1.74 19.60 -16.33
CA ASN A 143 -1.37 20.93 -15.81
C ASN A 143 -0.80 21.86 -16.88
N PHE A 144 -0.13 21.33 -17.92
CA PHE A 144 0.59 22.15 -18.90
C PHE A 144 -0.07 22.24 -20.27
N SER A 145 -0.87 21.27 -20.66
CA SER A 145 -1.50 21.21 -22.00
C SER A 145 -3.01 21.37 -21.96
N GLY A 146 -3.60 21.59 -20.79
CA GLY A 146 -5.02 21.69 -20.59
C GLY A 146 -5.71 20.39 -20.23
N ARG A 147 -6.94 20.53 -19.77
CA ARG A 147 -7.76 19.45 -19.20
C ARG A 147 -8.41 18.65 -20.29
N GLN A 148 -8.01 17.40 -20.46
CA GLN A 148 -8.60 16.51 -21.47
C GLN A 148 -9.70 15.58 -20.91
N ASN A 149 -9.65 15.23 -19.62
CA ASN A 149 -10.65 14.35 -19.01
C ASN A 149 -10.75 14.58 -17.52
N ASP A 150 -11.96 14.73 -16.99
CA ASP A 150 -12.27 14.99 -15.59
C ASP A 150 -12.21 13.75 -14.69
N ILE A 151 -12.22 12.55 -15.26
CA ILE A 151 -12.30 11.32 -14.50
C ILE A 151 -10.90 10.78 -14.21
N GLN A 152 -10.49 10.83 -12.95
CA GLN A 152 -9.19 10.30 -12.51
C GLN A 152 -9.21 8.76 -12.49
N GLY A 153 -8.11 8.14 -12.94
CA GLY A 153 -7.91 6.69 -12.83
C GLY A 153 -8.51 5.84 -13.95
N HIS A 154 -9.29 6.43 -14.83
CA HIS A 154 -9.79 5.75 -16.02
C HIS A 154 -8.93 6.08 -17.23
N GLY A 155 -8.59 5.08 -18.04
CA GLY A 155 -7.91 5.25 -19.30
C GLY A 155 -8.72 6.13 -20.25
N GLU A 156 -8.12 6.50 -21.35
CA GLU A 156 -8.75 7.28 -22.40
C GLU A 156 -9.98 6.53 -22.95
N ILE A 157 -11.15 6.93 -22.48
CA ILE A 157 -12.42 6.48 -23.02
C ILE A 157 -12.87 7.59 -23.95
N THR A 158 -12.57 7.43 -25.22
CA THR A 158 -13.03 8.27 -26.33
C THR A 158 -12.77 9.77 -26.19
N ASN A 159 -11.92 10.29 -27.06
CA ASN A 159 -11.83 11.72 -27.34
C ASN A 159 -13.14 12.16 -28.02
N ASP A 160 -14.11 12.60 -27.23
CA ASP A 160 -15.32 13.25 -27.76
C ASP A 160 -15.07 14.71 -28.22
N TYR A 161 -13.90 14.96 -28.82
CA TYR A 161 -13.59 16.30 -29.36
C TYR A 161 -14.10 16.54 -30.79
N TRP A 162 -14.87 15.61 -31.36
CA TRP A 162 -15.37 15.73 -32.70
C TRP A 162 -16.90 15.49 -32.77
N HIS A 163 -17.65 16.26 -32.00
CA HIS A 163 -19.09 16.47 -32.24
C HIS A 163 -19.41 17.97 -32.21
#